data_8128e151a30ff3da25d6ce775f83b93d
#
_entry.id   8128e151a30ff3da25d6ce775f83b93d
#
_cell.length_a   1.000
_cell.length_b   1.000
_cell.length_c   1.000
_cell.angle_alpha   90.00
_cell.angle_beta   90.00
_cell.angle_gamma   90.00
#
_symmetry.space_group_name_H-M   'P 1'
#
loop_
_entity.id
_entity.type
_entity.pdbx_description
1 polymer ?
#
loop_
_entity_poly.entity_id
_entity_poly.type
_entity_poly.pdbx_seq_one_letter_code
_entity_poly.pdbx_strand_id
1 'polypeptide(L)'
;MQHTREVFDWADPLRLVEQLTNEERMVQDTAHAYAQQKLAPRVLDAFRNERTDPAIFREMGELGLLGPTISPDYGGAGLGYVAYGLIAREVERVDSGYRSMMSVQSSLVMVPIETFGSKAQKLKYLPKLATGEWIGCFGLTEPDHGSDPGSMVTRAKKVDGGYSLTGSKTWISNAPIADVFVVWAKTEDGLIRGFILEKGWKGLSAPAIHGKVGLRASITGEVVMDGVFVPEENLLPGVTGLKGPFTCLNSARFGIAWGALGAAEDCYARARQYTLERKQFGRPLAANQLIQKKFADMAAEIALGLHGCLRLGRMKEAGHPPVELTSILKRNSCGKALDIARAARDMLGGNGISDEFGIARHLVNLEVVNTYEGTHDIHALIIGRAITGIAAFAN
;
A
#
# COMPACT_ATOMS: atom_id res chain seq x y z
N MET A 1 -33.25 13.33 -34.59
CA MET A 1 -32.79 12.21 -33.74
C MET A 1 -33.01 12.62 -32.30
N GLN A 2 -33.90 11.97 -31.56
CA GLN A 2 -34.02 12.19 -30.13
C GLN A 2 -32.75 11.55 -29.50
N HIS A 3 -31.79 12.36 -29.08
CA HIS A 3 -30.70 11.87 -28.22
C HIS A 3 -31.34 11.49 -26.89
N THR A 4 -31.51 10.19 -26.64
CA THR A 4 -31.82 9.68 -25.32
C THR A 4 -30.68 10.14 -24.40
N ARG A 5 -31.01 10.94 -23.39
CA ARG A 5 -30.03 11.43 -22.41
C ARG A 5 -29.49 10.20 -21.67
N GLU A 6 -28.17 9.99 -21.69
CA GLU A 6 -27.52 8.91 -20.95
C GLU A 6 -27.81 9.03 -19.46
N VAL A 7 -27.99 7.89 -18.79
CA VAL A 7 -28.22 7.84 -17.35
C VAL A 7 -26.88 8.09 -16.66
N PHE A 8 -26.88 8.95 -15.65
CA PHE A 8 -25.71 9.23 -14.84
C PHE A 8 -25.33 7.99 -14.00
N ASP A 9 -24.14 7.48 -14.24
CA ASP A 9 -23.56 6.41 -13.41
C ASP A 9 -22.82 7.04 -12.21
N TRP A 10 -23.40 6.90 -11.03
CA TRP A 10 -22.83 7.43 -9.80
C TRP A 10 -21.58 6.69 -9.34
N ALA A 11 -21.36 5.45 -9.77
CA ALA A 11 -20.22 4.62 -9.38
C ALA A 11 -18.99 4.85 -10.28
N ASP A 12 -19.21 5.22 -11.54
CA ASP A 12 -18.14 5.56 -12.50
C ASP A 12 -18.54 6.75 -13.39
N PRO A 13 -18.68 7.96 -12.79
CA PRO A 13 -19.26 9.12 -13.50
C PRO A 13 -18.43 9.62 -14.68
N LEU A 14 -17.13 9.36 -14.70
CA LEU A 14 -16.20 9.72 -15.79
C LEU A 14 -15.76 8.52 -16.64
N ARG A 15 -16.44 7.36 -16.47
CA ARG A 15 -16.25 6.16 -17.29
C ARG A 15 -14.81 5.68 -17.36
N LEU A 16 -14.20 5.51 -16.18
CA LEU A 16 -12.85 4.98 -16.07
C LEU A 16 -12.70 3.62 -16.78
N VAL A 17 -13.72 2.75 -16.61
CA VAL A 17 -13.74 1.40 -17.20
C VAL A 17 -13.62 1.41 -18.71
N GLU A 18 -14.14 2.43 -19.40
CA GLU A 18 -14.05 2.55 -20.87
C GLU A 18 -12.61 2.83 -21.34
N GLN A 19 -11.74 3.35 -20.46
CA GLN A 19 -10.34 3.68 -20.75
C GLN A 19 -9.37 2.52 -20.46
N LEU A 20 -9.87 1.42 -19.91
CA LEU A 20 -9.09 0.23 -19.58
C LEU A 20 -9.03 -0.72 -20.78
N THR A 21 -7.89 -1.39 -20.95
CA THR A 21 -7.76 -2.51 -21.89
C THR A 21 -8.59 -3.70 -21.42
N ASN A 22 -8.81 -4.69 -22.27
CA ASN A 22 -9.51 -5.92 -21.89
C ASN A 22 -8.76 -6.69 -20.80
N GLU A 23 -7.42 -6.73 -20.88
CA GLU A 23 -6.58 -7.39 -19.87
C GLU A 23 -6.72 -6.68 -18.51
N GLU A 24 -6.65 -5.36 -18.47
CA GLU A 24 -6.82 -4.58 -17.24
C GLU A 24 -8.19 -4.79 -16.59
N ARG A 25 -9.25 -4.86 -17.41
CA ARG A 25 -10.60 -5.19 -16.92
C ARG A 25 -10.66 -6.59 -16.32
N MET A 26 -10.09 -7.59 -16.98
CA MET A 26 -10.02 -8.96 -16.46
C MET A 26 -9.27 -9.02 -15.13
N VAL A 27 -8.16 -8.29 -15.00
CA VAL A 27 -7.39 -8.20 -13.74
C VAL A 27 -8.23 -7.53 -12.65
N GLN A 28 -8.90 -6.43 -12.96
CA GLN A 28 -9.80 -5.74 -12.03
C GLN A 28 -10.91 -6.67 -11.55
N ASP A 29 -11.60 -7.35 -12.48
CA ASP A 29 -12.70 -8.25 -12.16
C ASP A 29 -12.25 -9.44 -11.28
N THR A 30 -11.06 -9.99 -11.57
CA THR A 30 -10.45 -11.06 -10.77
C THR A 30 -10.14 -10.59 -9.35
N ALA A 31 -9.50 -9.42 -9.22
CA ALA A 31 -9.18 -8.83 -7.92
C ALA A 31 -10.44 -8.48 -7.13
N HIS A 32 -11.46 -7.90 -7.80
CA HIS A 32 -12.76 -7.59 -7.20
C HIS A 32 -13.44 -8.86 -6.68
N ALA A 33 -13.57 -9.88 -7.51
CA ALA A 33 -14.22 -11.15 -7.14
C ALA A 33 -13.51 -11.78 -5.93
N TYR A 34 -12.19 -11.86 -5.94
CA TYR A 34 -11.41 -12.38 -4.82
C TYR A 34 -11.62 -11.54 -3.55
N ALA A 35 -11.50 -10.22 -3.66
CA ALA A 35 -11.64 -9.31 -2.53
C ALA A 35 -13.03 -9.44 -1.86
N GLN A 36 -14.09 -9.44 -2.66
CA GLN A 36 -15.46 -9.52 -2.14
C GLN A 36 -15.82 -10.93 -1.62
N GLN A 37 -15.38 -12.00 -2.28
CA GLN A 37 -15.76 -13.37 -1.91
C GLN A 37 -14.87 -13.97 -0.82
N LYS A 38 -13.60 -13.58 -0.74
CA LYS A 38 -12.63 -14.18 0.17
C LYS A 38 -12.16 -13.24 1.28
N LEU A 39 -11.89 -11.97 0.99
CA LEU A 39 -11.37 -11.04 2.00
C LEU A 39 -12.49 -10.38 2.82
N ALA A 40 -13.55 -9.90 2.19
CA ALA A 40 -14.64 -9.20 2.87
C ALA A 40 -15.30 -10.02 4.00
N PRO A 41 -15.56 -11.35 3.87
CA PRO A 41 -16.12 -12.13 4.96
C PRO A 41 -15.20 -12.30 6.18
N ARG A 42 -13.87 -12.16 6.01
CA ARG A 42 -12.87 -12.38 7.07
C ARG A 42 -12.50 -11.09 7.80
N VAL A 43 -12.73 -9.92 7.17
CA VAL A 43 -12.10 -8.67 7.58
C VAL A 43 -12.51 -8.18 8.95
N LEU A 44 -13.78 -8.33 9.33
CA LEU A 44 -14.29 -7.83 10.60
C LEU A 44 -13.67 -8.57 11.78
N ASP A 45 -13.59 -9.91 11.69
CA ASP A 45 -12.94 -10.73 12.70
C ASP A 45 -11.43 -10.45 12.77
N ALA A 46 -10.76 -10.36 11.61
CA ALA A 46 -9.34 -10.03 11.52
C ALA A 46 -9.03 -8.68 12.16
N PHE A 47 -9.83 -7.66 11.88
CA PHE A 47 -9.69 -6.32 12.43
C PHE A 47 -9.90 -6.31 13.95
N ARG A 48 -10.98 -6.91 14.46
CA ARG A 48 -11.29 -6.96 15.90
C ARG A 48 -10.21 -7.65 16.71
N ASN A 49 -9.67 -8.75 16.18
CA ASN A 49 -8.72 -9.62 16.88
C ASN A 49 -7.25 -9.37 16.51
N GLU A 50 -6.93 -8.34 15.72
CA GLU A 50 -5.56 -8.06 15.25
C GLU A 50 -4.88 -9.27 14.64
N ARG A 51 -5.60 -9.99 13.78
CA ARG A 51 -5.10 -11.23 13.17
C ARG A 51 -4.91 -11.09 11.66
N THR A 52 -3.84 -11.70 11.17
CA THR A 52 -3.56 -11.87 9.76
C THR A 52 -3.52 -13.35 9.45
N ASP A 53 -4.31 -13.78 8.47
CA ASP A 53 -4.25 -15.14 7.95
C ASP A 53 -3.17 -15.24 6.87
N PRO A 54 -2.06 -15.98 7.10
CA PRO A 54 -0.99 -16.13 6.12
C PRO A 54 -1.44 -16.82 4.81
N ALA A 55 -2.54 -17.59 4.84
CA ALA A 55 -3.07 -18.23 3.65
C ALA A 55 -3.48 -17.23 2.56
N ILE A 56 -3.80 -16.00 2.94
CA ILE A 56 -4.12 -14.91 2.00
C ILE A 56 -2.99 -14.67 0.99
N PHE A 57 -1.72 -14.83 1.39
CA PHE A 57 -0.59 -14.66 0.46
C PHE A 57 -0.60 -15.73 -0.63
N ARG A 58 -0.86 -17.00 -0.30
CA ARG A 58 -0.97 -18.07 -1.28
C ARG A 58 -2.17 -17.89 -2.20
N GLU A 59 -3.32 -17.54 -1.63
CA GLU A 59 -4.53 -17.24 -2.40
C GLU A 59 -4.30 -16.12 -3.42
N MET A 60 -3.63 -15.03 -3.01
CA MET A 60 -3.25 -13.93 -3.89
C MET A 60 -2.20 -14.36 -4.93
N GLY A 61 -1.23 -15.17 -4.53
CA GLY A 61 -0.20 -15.71 -5.44
C GLY A 61 -0.78 -16.57 -6.55
N GLU A 62 -1.70 -17.48 -6.22
CA GLU A 62 -2.42 -18.34 -7.18
C GLU A 62 -3.19 -17.53 -8.24
N LEU A 63 -3.63 -16.34 -7.88
CA LEU A 63 -4.36 -15.41 -8.77
C LEU A 63 -3.44 -14.41 -9.49
N GLY A 64 -2.12 -14.46 -9.29
CA GLY A 64 -1.17 -13.51 -9.88
C GLY A 64 -1.28 -12.09 -9.33
N LEU A 65 -1.86 -11.92 -8.13
CA LEU A 65 -2.02 -10.61 -7.48
C LEU A 65 -0.78 -10.16 -6.71
N LEU A 66 0.20 -11.06 -6.48
CA LEU A 66 1.49 -10.75 -5.88
C LEU A 66 2.54 -10.51 -6.94
N GLY A 67 3.28 -9.41 -6.82
CA GLY A 67 4.31 -9.03 -7.79
C GLY A 67 3.77 -8.87 -9.22
N PRO A 68 2.63 -8.19 -9.44
CA PRO A 68 2.01 -8.12 -10.76
C PRO A 68 2.94 -7.50 -11.81
N THR A 69 3.84 -6.59 -11.43
CA THR A 69 4.80 -5.93 -12.33
C THR A 69 6.14 -6.67 -12.48
N ILE A 70 6.34 -7.76 -11.74
CA ILE A 70 7.57 -8.56 -11.79
C ILE A 70 7.59 -9.41 -13.07
N SER A 71 8.78 -9.57 -13.66
CA SER A 71 8.96 -10.34 -14.87
C SER A 71 8.47 -11.79 -14.73
N PRO A 72 7.80 -12.34 -15.76
CA PRO A 72 7.45 -13.76 -15.83
C PRO A 72 8.65 -14.71 -15.70
N ASP A 73 9.85 -14.26 -16.08
CA ASP A 73 11.10 -15.04 -15.92
C ASP A 73 11.38 -15.39 -14.45
N TYR A 74 10.79 -14.67 -13.52
CA TYR A 74 10.93 -14.84 -12.07
C TYR A 74 9.60 -15.17 -11.37
N GLY A 75 8.59 -15.59 -12.13
CA GLY A 75 7.30 -16.03 -11.58
C GLY A 75 6.30 -14.89 -11.36
N GLY A 76 6.61 -13.66 -11.73
CA GLY A 76 5.65 -12.55 -11.71
C GLY A 76 4.66 -12.62 -12.88
N ALA A 77 3.63 -11.77 -12.83
CA ALA A 77 2.61 -11.75 -13.89
C ALA A 77 3.02 -10.89 -15.10
N GLY A 78 4.03 -10.02 -14.99
CA GLY A 78 4.52 -9.17 -16.08
C GLY A 78 3.51 -8.10 -16.52
N LEU A 79 2.57 -7.73 -15.65
CA LEU A 79 1.52 -6.76 -15.93
C LEU A 79 2.02 -5.32 -15.80
N GLY A 80 1.25 -4.37 -16.37
CA GLY A 80 1.52 -2.95 -16.25
C GLY A 80 1.16 -2.34 -14.89
N TYR A 81 1.57 -1.09 -14.71
CA TYR A 81 1.28 -0.33 -13.48
C TYR A 81 -0.21 -0.05 -13.29
N VAL A 82 -0.98 0.13 -14.39
CA VAL A 82 -2.44 0.32 -14.28
C VAL A 82 -3.08 -0.93 -13.67
N ALA A 83 -2.73 -2.13 -14.13
CA ALA A 83 -3.19 -3.39 -13.56
C ALA A 83 -2.85 -3.49 -12.06
N TYR A 84 -1.62 -3.15 -11.66
CA TYR A 84 -1.23 -3.09 -10.25
C TYR A 84 -2.10 -2.11 -9.45
N GLY A 85 -2.38 -0.94 -10.00
CA GLY A 85 -3.25 0.05 -9.36
C GLY A 85 -4.68 -0.46 -9.17
N LEU A 86 -5.25 -1.12 -10.18
CA LEU A 86 -6.59 -1.71 -10.11
C LEU A 86 -6.67 -2.82 -9.06
N ILE A 87 -5.65 -3.69 -8.97
CA ILE A 87 -5.55 -4.70 -7.91
C ILE A 87 -5.55 -4.02 -6.53
N ALA A 88 -4.71 -3.00 -6.34
CA ALA A 88 -4.62 -2.27 -5.09
C ALA A 88 -5.96 -1.61 -4.71
N ARG A 89 -6.68 -1.03 -5.68
CA ARG A 89 -8.01 -0.43 -5.51
C ARG A 89 -9.03 -1.45 -4.99
N GLU A 90 -9.12 -2.61 -5.64
CA GLU A 90 -10.13 -3.61 -5.29
C GLU A 90 -9.84 -4.30 -3.94
N VAL A 91 -8.58 -4.56 -3.62
CA VAL A 91 -8.19 -5.12 -2.31
C VAL A 91 -8.43 -4.10 -1.18
N GLU A 92 -8.08 -2.83 -1.37
CA GLU A 92 -8.27 -1.78 -0.35
C GLU A 92 -9.73 -1.34 -0.22
N ARG A 93 -10.57 -1.56 -1.23
CA ARG A 93 -12.03 -1.47 -1.11
C ARG A 93 -12.56 -2.32 0.05
N VAL A 94 -11.91 -3.44 0.34
CA VAL A 94 -12.22 -4.26 1.51
C VAL A 94 -11.49 -3.76 2.74
N ASP A 95 -10.15 -3.63 2.68
CA ASP A 95 -9.35 -3.19 3.83
C ASP A 95 -7.95 -2.71 3.43
N SER A 96 -7.56 -1.57 3.97
CA SER A 96 -6.21 -1.03 3.77
C SER A 96 -5.11 -1.93 4.35
N GLY A 97 -5.40 -2.74 5.37
CA GLY A 97 -4.46 -3.71 5.92
C GLY A 97 -4.11 -4.79 4.92
N TYR A 98 -5.10 -5.37 4.25
CA TYR A 98 -4.88 -6.37 3.20
C TYR A 98 -4.11 -5.82 2.00
N ARG A 99 -4.45 -4.59 1.56
CA ARG A 99 -3.68 -3.95 0.50
C ARG A 99 -2.24 -3.68 0.94
N SER A 100 -2.02 -3.28 2.19
CA SER A 100 -0.68 -3.04 2.73
C SER A 100 0.17 -4.30 2.72
N MET A 101 -0.37 -5.45 3.16
CA MET A 101 0.30 -6.76 3.09
C MET A 101 0.76 -7.10 1.68
N MET A 102 -0.14 -7.01 0.71
CA MET A 102 0.11 -7.26 -0.70
C MET A 102 1.15 -6.30 -1.27
N SER A 103 1.05 -5.01 -0.96
CA SER A 103 1.94 -3.97 -1.47
C SER A 103 3.36 -4.12 -0.92
N VAL A 104 3.52 -4.47 0.36
CA VAL A 104 4.84 -4.76 0.95
C VAL A 104 5.48 -5.93 0.23
N GLN A 105 4.77 -7.04 0.05
CA GLN A 105 5.24 -8.20 -0.71
C GLN A 105 5.70 -7.80 -2.12
N SER A 106 4.83 -7.14 -2.87
CA SER A 106 5.03 -6.84 -4.29
C SER A 106 6.06 -5.73 -4.53
N SER A 107 5.86 -4.57 -3.88
CA SER A 107 6.62 -3.35 -4.20
C SER A 107 7.84 -3.13 -3.32
N LEU A 108 7.83 -3.60 -2.08
CA LEU A 108 8.91 -3.34 -1.11
C LEU A 108 9.86 -4.52 -0.94
N VAL A 109 9.43 -5.74 -1.30
CA VAL A 109 10.27 -6.95 -1.23
C VAL A 109 10.66 -7.44 -2.62
N MET A 110 9.69 -7.69 -3.50
CA MET A 110 9.99 -8.25 -4.82
C MET A 110 10.68 -7.23 -5.74
N VAL A 111 10.22 -5.98 -5.78
CA VAL A 111 10.82 -4.93 -6.62
C VAL A 111 12.30 -4.68 -6.31
N PRO A 112 12.76 -4.51 -5.04
CA PRO A 112 14.20 -4.35 -4.79
C PRO A 112 15.02 -5.58 -5.17
N ILE A 113 14.51 -6.79 -5.00
CA ILE A 113 15.20 -8.01 -5.40
C ILE A 113 15.30 -8.07 -6.93
N GLU A 114 14.22 -7.77 -7.65
CA GLU A 114 14.25 -7.73 -9.13
C GLU A 114 15.18 -6.64 -9.64
N THR A 115 15.09 -5.43 -9.07
CA THR A 115 15.82 -4.27 -9.60
C THR A 115 17.30 -4.29 -9.23
N PHE A 116 17.65 -4.69 -8.01
CA PHE A 116 18.99 -4.55 -7.45
C PHE A 116 19.69 -5.87 -7.13
N GLY A 117 18.96 -6.98 -7.13
CA GLY A 117 19.49 -8.30 -6.80
C GLY A 117 20.33 -8.90 -7.92
N SER A 118 21.23 -9.79 -7.53
CA SER A 118 21.95 -10.66 -8.47
C SER A 118 20.98 -11.65 -9.14
N LYS A 119 21.40 -12.26 -10.26
CA LYS A 119 20.61 -13.31 -10.91
C LYS A 119 20.29 -14.47 -9.96
N ALA A 120 21.23 -14.86 -9.11
CA ALA A 120 21.04 -15.91 -8.12
C ALA A 120 19.98 -15.53 -7.07
N GLN A 121 20.01 -14.30 -6.56
CA GLN A 121 19.00 -13.79 -5.64
C GLN A 121 17.60 -13.75 -6.28
N LYS A 122 17.47 -13.26 -7.51
CA LYS A 122 16.20 -13.24 -8.25
C LYS A 122 15.60 -14.63 -8.39
N LEU A 123 16.39 -15.60 -8.82
CA LEU A 123 15.95 -17.00 -9.01
C LEU A 123 15.61 -17.69 -7.69
N LYS A 124 16.28 -17.34 -6.60
CA LYS A 124 16.04 -17.92 -5.27
C LYS A 124 14.75 -17.40 -4.62
N TYR A 125 14.53 -16.09 -4.66
CA TYR A 125 13.52 -15.43 -3.85
C TYR A 125 12.22 -15.13 -4.60
N LEU A 126 12.30 -14.60 -5.82
CA LEU A 126 11.12 -14.06 -6.50
C LEU A 126 10.03 -15.09 -6.80
N PRO A 127 10.33 -16.33 -7.27
CA PRO A 127 9.29 -17.31 -7.55
C PRO A 127 8.48 -17.70 -6.31
N LYS A 128 9.14 -17.83 -5.16
CA LYS A 128 8.49 -18.18 -3.90
C LYS A 128 7.68 -17.03 -3.31
N LEU A 129 8.13 -15.80 -3.50
CA LEU A 129 7.40 -14.60 -3.11
C LEU A 129 6.19 -14.35 -4.02
N ALA A 130 6.30 -14.62 -5.33
CA ALA A 130 5.21 -14.47 -6.29
C ALA A 130 4.06 -15.45 -6.02
N THR A 131 4.37 -16.69 -5.63
CA THR A 131 3.36 -17.71 -5.27
C THR A 131 2.81 -17.53 -3.86
N GLY A 132 3.40 -16.62 -3.05
CA GLY A 132 3.04 -16.49 -1.64
C GLY A 132 3.48 -17.68 -0.76
N GLU A 133 4.34 -18.56 -1.28
CA GLU A 133 4.99 -19.60 -0.47
C GLU A 133 5.86 -18.98 0.62
N TRP A 134 6.58 -17.92 0.27
CA TRP A 134 7.34 -17.09 1.20
C TRP A 134 6.71 -15.71 1.34
N ILE A 135 6.71 -15.22 2.57
CA ILE A 135 6.23 -13.89 2.94
C ILE A 135 7.43 -13.01 3.19
N GLY A 136 7.40 -11.79 2.65
CA GLY A 136 8.46 -10.82 2.82
C GLY A 136 8.05 -9.60 3.65
N CYS A 137 9.06 -8.95 4.24
CA CYS A 137 8.91 -7.65 4.89
C CYS A 137 10.05 -6.70 4.51
N PHE A 138 9.86 -5.40 4.79
CA PHE A 138 10.77 -4.33 4.39
C PHE A 138 11.17 -3.48 5.60
N GLY A 139 12.41 -3.62 6.04
CA GLY A 139 12.96 -2.96 7.22
C GLY A 139 13.74 -1.69 6.86
N LEU A 140 13.07 -0.53 6.87
CA LEU A 140 13.70 0.79 6.67
C LEU A 140 13.58 1.65 7.93
N THR A 141 12.34 1.91 8.38
CA THR A 141 12.00 2.80 9.50
C THR A 141 12.55 2.28 10.82
N GLU A 142 13.17 3.17 11.61
CA GLU A 142 13.66 2.92 12.95
C GLU A 142 12.83 3.69 13.99
N PRO A 143 12.89 3.32 15.29
CA PRO A 143 12.13 4.01 16.33
C PRO A 143 12.30 5.54 16.32
N ASP A 144 13.52 6.03 16.09
CA ASP A 144 13.83 7.47 16.10
C ASP A 144 14.00 8.08 14.69
N HIS A 145 13.89 7.27 13.61
CA HIS A 145 14.16 7.69 12.23
C HIS A 145 13.05 7.22 11.28
N GLY A 146 11.91 7.94 11.27
CA GLY A 146 10.78 7.68 10.38
C GLY A 146 10.85 8.52 9.10
N SER A 147 10.55 9.82 9.21
CA SER A 147 10.57 10.76 8.06
C SER A 147 11.98 11.08 7.56
N ASP A 148 13.00 10.83 8.38
CA ASP A 148 14.42 10.95 8.03
C ASP A 148 15.12 9.58 8.08
N PRO A 149 14.90 8.70 7.09
CA PRO A 149 15.54 7.39 7.06
C PRO A 149 17.04 7.47 6.77
N GLY A 150 17.54 8.60 6.30
CA GLY A 150 18.96 8.84 6.09
C GLY A 150 19.78 8.85 7.38
N SER A 151 19.15 9.21 8.48
CA SER A 151 19.79 9.24 9.82
C SER A 151 19.76 7.89 10.55
N MET A 152 19.30 6.80 9.91
CA MET A 152 19.25 5.46 10.51
C MET A 152 20.52 5.08 11.26
N VAL A 153 20.37 4.35 12.34
CA VAL A 153 21.48 3.89 13.21
C VAL A 153 21.79 2.40 13.09
N THR A 154 20.94 1.60 12.43
CA THR A 154 21.23 0.21 12.09
C THR A 154 22.54 0.11 11.31
N ARG A 155 23.45 -0.76 11.76
CA ARG A 155 24.79 -0.92 11.21
C ARG A 155 25.03 -2.32 10.65
N ALA A 156 25.76 -2.37 9.56
CA ALA A 156 26.28 -3.59 8.96
C ALA A 156 27.81 -3.49 8.96
N LYS A 157 28.44 -4.19 9.91
CA LYS A 157 29.88 -4.26 10.02
C LYS A 157 30.43 -5.39 9.14
N LYS A 158 31.46 -5.11 8.34
CA LYS A 158 32.12 -6.13 7.53
C LYS A 158 32.82 -7.15 8.44
N VAL A 159 32.60 -8.44 8.15
CA VAL A 159 33.22 -9.57 8.83
C VAL A 159 33.66 -10.60 7.78
N ASP A 160 34.39 -11.63 8.19
CA ASP A 160 34.79 -12.70 7.26
C ASP A 160 33.56 -13.38 6.63
N GLY A 161 33.53 -13.46 5.31
CA GLY A 161 32.46 -14.06 4.52
C GLY A 161 31.15 -13.27 4.45
N GLY A 162 31.06 -12.05 5.02
CA GLY A 162 29.80 -11.28 4.98
C GLY A 162 29.77 -10.04 5.85
N TYR A 163 28.64 -9.86 6.52
CA TYR A 163 28.37 -8.71 7.40
C TYR A 163 27.71 -9.17 8.70
N SER A 164 27.96 -8.42 9.77
CA SER A 164 27.24 -8.54 11.05
C SER A 164 26.29 -7.35 11.18
N LEU A 165 24.98 -7.59 11.21
CA LEU A 165 23.96 -6.54 11.31
C LEU A 165 23.47 -6.39 12.75
N THR A 166 23.45 -5.13 13.23
CA THR A 166 22.94 -4.76 14.56
C THR A 166 22.09 -3.52 14.49
N GLY A 167 20.92 -3.55 15.13
CA GLY A 167 19.93 -2.46 15.18
C GLY A 167 18.51 -2.98 15.20
N SER A 168 17.55 -2.07 15.09
CA SER A 168 16.14 -2.42 15.07
C SER A 168 15.37 -1.60 14.03
N LYS A 169 14.34 -2.22 13.45
CA LYS A 169 13.36 -1.58 12.58
C LYS A 169 11.99 -1.70 13.23
N THR A 170 11.15 -0.67 13.07
CA THR A 170 9.82 -0.62 13.69
C THR A 170 8.73 -0.31 12.67
N TRP A 171 7.49 -0.64 13.02
CA TRP A 171 6.33 -0.50 12.13
C TRP A 171 6.43 -1.32 10.84
N ILE A 172 7.03 -2.50 10.92
CA ILE A 172 7.29 -3.33 9.76
C ILE A 172 6.13 -4.30 9.52
N SER A 173 5.36 -4.03 8.48
CA SER A 173 4.27 -4.90 8.04
C SER A 173 4.81 -6.27 7.65
N ASN A 174 4.10 -7.33 8.00
CA ASN A 174 4.41 -8.74 7.78
C ASN A 174 5.59 -9.28 8.63
N ALA A 175 6.40 -8.45 9.31
CA ALA A 175 7.63 -8.92 9.99
C ALA A 175 7.43 -10.15 10.87
N PRO A 176 6.39 -10.25 11.74
CA PRO A 176 6.21 -11.41 12.62
C PRO A 176 5.95 -12.73 11.88
N ILE A 177 5.51 -12.69 10.64
CA ILE A 177 5.22 -13.88 9.82
C ILE A 177 6.13 -13.99 8.59
N ALA A 178 7.11 -13.09 8.44
CA ALA A 178 7.98 -13.04 7.28
C ALA A 178 8.99 -14.21 7.26
N ASP A 179 9.24 -14.74 6.07
CA ASP A 179 10.31 -15.69 5.77
C ASP A 179 11.54 -14.95 5.21
N VAL A 180 11.33 -13.80 4.57
CA VAL A 180 12.37 -12.97 3.93
C VAL A 180 12.26 -11.53 4.42
N PHE A 181 13.39 -10.93 4.79
CA PHE A 181 13.50 -9.57 5.32
C PHE A 181 14.43 -8.77 4.42
N VAL A 182 13.92 -7.77 3.71
CA VAL A 182 14.75 -6.79 3.00
C VAL A 182 15.05 -5.64 3.96
N VAL A 183 16.28 -5.55 4.43
CA VAL A 183 16.69 -4.61 5.48
C VAL A 183 17.73 -3.62 4.95
N TRP A 184 17.54 -2.35 5.26
CA TRP A 184 18.49 -1.28 4.94
C TRP A 184 19.31 -0.91 6.16
N ALA A 185 20.64 -0.89 6.00
CA ALA A 185 21.60 -0.61 7.08
C ALA A 185 22.78 0.20 6.56
N LYS A 186 23.43 0.97 7.43
CA LYS A 186 24.69 1.69 7.11
C LYS A 186 25.88 0.77 7.26
N THR A 187 26.70 0.68 6.24
CA THR A 187 28.03 0.08 6.27
C THR A 187 29.07 1.03 6.89
N GLU A 188 30.29 0.53 7.16
CA GLU A 188 31.34 1.30 7.83
C GLU A 188 31.80 2.55 7.04
N ASP A 189 31.61 2.56 5.72
CA ASP A 189 31.81 3.70 4.84
C ASP A 189 30.69 4.77 4.93
N GLY A 190 29.71 4.56 5.81
CA GLY A 190 28.55 5.44 6.00
C GLY A 190 27.47 5.31 4.94
N LEU A 191 27.64 4.44 3.93
CA LEU A 191 26.65 4.24 2.87
C LEU A 191 25.53 3.30 3.31
N ILE A 192 24.31 3.60 2.90
CA ILE A 192 23.16 2.72 3.10
C ILE A 192 23.17 1.63 2.04
N ARG A 193 23.03 0.38 2.46
CA ARG A 193 22.96 -0.80 1.59
C ARG A 193 21.77 -1.67 1.97
N GLY A 194 21.27 -2.44 1.01
CA GLY A 194 20.17 -3.40 1.21
C GLY A 194 20.70 -4.81 1.46
N PHE A 195 20.10 -5.50 2.39
CA PHE A 195 20.44 -6.89 2.76
C PHE A 195 19.19 -7.74 2.75
N ILE A 196 19.33 -8.99 2.30
CA ILE A 196 18.26 -9.99 2.37
C ILE A 196 18.57 -10.94 3.52
N LEU A 197 17.75 -10.90 4.57
CA LEU A 197 17.85 -11.82 5.71
C LEU A 197 16.75 -12.88 5.59
N GLU A 198 16.98 -14.04 6.18
CA GLU A 198 16.02 -15.13 6.20
C GLU A 198 15.62 -15.49 7.63
N LYS A 199 14.38 -15.93 7.78
CA LYS A 199 13.81 -16.39 9.04
C LYS A 199 14.66 -17.45 9.69
N GLY A 200 14.78 -17.39 11.02
CA GLY A 200 15.51 -18.38 11.81
C GLY A 200 17.01 -18.13 11.92
N TRP A 201 17.56 -17.08 11.29
CA TRP A 201 18.96 -16.73 11.50
C TRP A 201 19.21 -16.29 12.93
N LYS A 202 20.35 -16.72 13.49
CA LYS A 202 20.73 -16.39 14.86
C LYS A 202 20.83 -14.87 15.06
N GLY A 203 20.20 -14.36 16.11
CA GLY A 203 20.17 -12.94 16.43
C GLY A 203 19.06 -12.16 15.72
N LEU A 204 18.28 -12.78 14.84
CA LEU A 204 17.12 -12.15 14.18
C LEU A 204 15.84 -12.52 14.93
N SER A 205 15.05 -11.51 15.30
CA SER A 205 13.70 -11.68 15.83
C SER A 205 12.74 -10.62 15.30
N ALA A 206 11.45 -10.96 15.28
CA ALA A 206 10.42 -10.06 14.75
C ALA A 206 9.17 -10.08 15.64
N PRO A 207 9.21 -9.45 16.84
CA PRO A 207 8.05 -9.37 17.73
C PRO A 207 6.92 -8.53 17.12
N ALA A 208 5.68 -8.93 17.41
CA ALA A 208 4.49 -8.21 16.94
C ALA A 208 4.23 -6.94 17.76
N ILE A 209 3.75 -5.90 17.09
CA ILE A 209 3.21 -4.68 17.71
C ILE A 209 1.70 -4.81 17.78
N HIS A 210 1.13 -4.67 18.97
CA HIS A 210 -0.30 -4.74 19.23
C HIS A 210 -0.87 -3.36 19.60
N GLY A 211 -2.20 -3.24 19.55
CA GLY A 211 -2.90 -2.01 19.97
C GLY A 211 -2.91 -0.91 18.92
N LYS A 212 -2.64 -1.20 17.66
CA LYS A 212 -2.80 -0.23 16.57
C LYS A 212 -4.26 0.18 16.45
N VAL A 213 -4.52 1.47 16.20
CA VAL A 213 -5.88 1.96 15.95
C VAL A 213 -6.40 1.60 14.56
N GLY A 214 -5.51 1.47 13.57
CA GLY A 214 -5.83 1.08 12.20
C GLY A 214 -4.90 0.00 11.67
N LEU A 215 -5.17 -0.51 10.45
CA LEU A 215 -4.49 -1.65 9.81
C LEU A 215 -4.43 -2.88 10.71
N ARG A 216 -5.45 -3.11 11.53
CA ARG A 216 -5.46 -4.19 12.52
C ARG A 216 -5.54 -5.58 11.89
N ALA A 217 -6.07 -5.67 10.66
CA ALA A 217 -6.07 -6.91 9.86
C ALA A 217 -4.70 -7.23 9.22
N SER A 218 -3.70 -6.33 9.36
CA SER A 218 -2.33 -6.51 8.87
C SER A 218 -1.37 -6.59 10.05
N ILE A 219 -0.77 -7.75 10.27
CA ILE A 219 0.23 -7.93 11.33
C ILE A 219 1.43 -7.02 11.06
N THR A 220 1.87 -6.32 12.10
CA THR A 220 2.98 -5.39 12.05
C THR A 220 3.90 -5.68 13.23
N GLY A 221 5.20 -5.57 13.03
CA GLY A 221 6.14 -5.85 14.10
C GLY A 221 7.39 -4.98 14.03
N GLU A 222 8.35 -5.38 14.82
CA GLU A 222 9.71 -4.90 14.76
C GLU A 222 10.59 -5.93 14.05
N VAL A 223 11.76 -5.52 13.58
CA VAL A 223 12.83 -6.42 13.15
C VAL A 223 14.04 -6.09 14.01
N VAL A 224 14.35 -6.97 14.95
CA VAL A 224 15.47 -6.80 15.89
C VAL A 224 16.64 -7.67 15.43
N MET A 225 17.79 -7.04 15.29
CA MET A 225 19.04 -7.67 14.84
C MET A 225 20.11 -7.49 15.91
N ASP A 226 20.57 -8.61 16.48
CA ASP A 226 21.65 -8.65 17.47
C ASP A 226 22.83 -9.43 16.88
N GLY A 227 23.70 -8.75 16.14
CA GLY A 227 24.86 -9.35 15.50
C GLY A 227 24.50 -10.41 14.46
N VAL A 228 23.41 -10.23 13.70
CA VAL A 228 22.98 -11.19 12.69
C VAL A 228 24.03 -11.31 11.60
N PHE A 229 24.59 -12.51 11.41
CA PHE A 229 25.49 -12.77 10.29
C PHE A 229 24.70 -12.87 8.99
N VAL A 230 25.07 -12.03 8.03
CA VAL A 230 24.50 -11.98 6.68
C VAL A 230 25.60 -12.31 5.69
N PRO A 231 25.51 -13.43 4.95
CA PRO A 231 26.48 -13.79 3.92
C PRO A 231 26.61 -12.68 2.86
N GLU A 232 27.80 -12.55 2.26
CA GLU A 232 28.06 -11.51 1.26
C GLU A 232 27.12 -11.60 0.05
N GLU A 233 26.78 -12.80 -0.35
CA GLU A 233 25.80 -13.06 -1.43
C GLU A 233 24.38 -12.56 -1.13
N ASN A 234 24.06 -12.21 0.11
CA ASN A 234 22.77 -11.65 0.52
C ASN A 234 22.75 -10.11 0.56
N LEU A 235 23.87 -9.46 0.24
CA LEU A 235 23.88 -8.03 -0.08
C LEU A 235 23.21 -7.80 -1.44
N LEU A 236 22.38 -6.77 -1.57
CA LEU A 236 21.85 -6.30 -2.85
C LEU A 236 22.96 -5.53 -3.61
N PRO A 237 23.55 -6.11 -4.68
CA PRO A 237 24.75 -5.54 -5.30
C PRO A 237 24.46 -4.31 -6.16
N GLY A 238 23.25 -4.16 -6.66
CA GLY A 238 22.87 -3.16 -7.67
C GLY A 238 22.60 -1.77 -7.12
N VAL A 239 22.78 -1.50 -5.82
CA VAL A 239 22.39 -0.23 -5.23
C VAL A 239 23.16 0.16 -3.99
N THR A 240 23.38 1.49 -3.86
CA THR A 240 23.88 2.13 -2.65
C THR A 240 23.12 3.44 -2.37
N GLY A 241 23.07 3.83 -1.08
CA GLY A 241 22.41 5.05 -0.63
C GLY A 241 20.88 4.97 -0.62
N LEU A 242 20.24 6.11 -0.37
CA LEU A 242 18.78 6.20 -0.27
C LEU A 242 18.03 5.95 -1.58
N LYS A 243 18.73 5.95 -2.73
CA LYS A 243 18.11 5.62 -4.01
C LYS A 243 17.42 4.24 -3.96
N GLY A 244 18.03 3.27 -3.28
CA GLY A 244 17.46 1.94 -3.12
C GLY A 244 16.07 1.93 -2.50
N PRO A 245 15.92 2.29 -1.21
CA PRO A 245 14.62 2.28 -0.56
C PRO A 245 13.63 3.25 -1.20
N PHE A 246 14.05 4.40 -1.73
CA PHE A 246 13.13 5.34 -2.37
C PHE A 246 12.59 4.87 -3.72
N THR A 247 13.34 4.08 -4.48
CA THR A 247 12.81 3.41 -5.69
C THR A 247 11.66 2.47 -5.32
N CYS A 248 11.84 1.65 -4.29
CA CYS A 248 10.80 0.74 -3.79
C CYS A 248 9.57 1.49 -3.29
N LEU A 249 9.78 2.52 -2.45
CA LEU A 249 8.71 3.36 -1.93
C LEU A 249 7.93 4.07 -3.05
N ASN A 250 8.58 4.49 -4.13
CA ASN A 250 7.88 5.12 -5.26
C ASN A 250 6.93 4.15 -5.97
N SER A 251 7.27 2.86 -6.05
CA SER A 251 6.37 1.82 -6.54
C SER A 251 5.19 1.58 -5.59
N ALA A 252 5.47 1.42 -4.29
CA ALA A 252 4.43 1.19 -3.28
C ALA A 252 3.45 2.37 -3.16
N ARG A 253 3.95 3.61 -3.12
CA ARG A 253 3.15 4.84 -3.05
C ARG A 253 2.17 4.99 -4.21
N PHE A 254 2.52 4.49 -5.39
CA PHE A 254 1.61 4.44 -6.53
C PHE A 254 0.39 3.53 -6.22
N GLY A 255 0.62 2.33 -5.70
CA GLY A 255 -0.45 1.43 -5.27
C GLY A 255 -1.31 2.00 -4.13
N ILE A 256 -0.69 2.75 -3.19
CA ILE A 256 -1.41 3.45 -2.12
C ILE A 256 -2.37 4.50 -2.69
N ALA A 257 -1.93 5.26 -3.70
CA ALA A 257 -2.78 6.30 -4.31
C ALA A 257 -4.06 5.71 -4.93
N TRP A 258 -3.99 4.55 -5.56
CA TRP A 258 -5.15 3.82 -6.08
C TRP A 258 -5.98 3.19 -4.95
N GLY A 259 -5.32 2.51 -4.02
CA GLY A 259 -5.96 1.77 -2.95
C GLY A 259 -6.83 2.66 -2.05
N ALA A 260 -6.32 3.80 -1.63
CA ALA A 260 -7.06 4.76 -0.80
C ALA A 260 -8.39 5.19 -1.45
N LEU A 261 -8.42 5.33 -2.78
CA LEU A 261 -9.66 5.64 -3.50
C LEU A 261 -10.64 4.45 -3.49
N GLY A 262 -10.14 3.20 -3.51
CA GLY A 262 -10.99 2.02 -3.33
C GLY A 262 -11.69 2.01 -1.97
N ALA A 263 -10.98 2.34 -0.89
CA ALA A 263 -11.58 2.50 0.43
C ALA A 263 -12.60 3.66 0.47
N ALA A 264 -12.31 4.78 -0.23
CA ALA A 264 -13.23 5.90 -0.36
C ALA A 264 -14.52 5.50 -1.10
N GLU A 265 -14.41 4.70 -2.16
CA GLU A 265 -15.57 4.18 -2.92
C GLU A 265 -16.45 3.27 -2.06
N ASP A 266 -15.87 2.41 -1.22
CA ASP A 266 -16.66 1.58 -0.30
C ASP A 266 -17.40 2.44 0.74
N CYS A 267 -16.71 3.43 1.32
CA CYS A 267 -17.35 4.39 2.24
C CYS A 267 -18.49 5.16 1.56
N TYR A 268 -18.28 5.62 0.33
CA TYR A 268 -19.27 6.33 -0.48
C TYR A 268 -20.50 5.45 -0.79
N ALA A 269 -20.29 4.21 -1.24
CA ALA A 269 -21.35 3.27 -1.56
C ALA A 269 -22.17 2.90 -0.33
N ARG A 270 -21.53 2.58 0.81
CA ARG A 270 -22.19 2.25 2.08
C ARG A 270 -23.00 3.44 2.62
N ALA A 271 -22.43 4.63 2.62
CA ALA A 271 -23.13 5.85 3.04
C ALA A 271 -24.36 6.12 2.16
N ARG A 272 -24.21 5.94 0.83
CA ARG A 272 -25.33 6.07 -0.10
C ARG A 272 -26.47 5.08 0.21
N GLN A 273 -26.14 3.81 0.32
CA GLN A 273 -27.16 2.78 0.62
C GLN A 273 -27.85 3.07 1.95
N TYR A 274 -27.08 3.33 3.00
CA TYR A 274 -27.61 3.63 4.33
C TYR A 274 -28.55 4.85 4.31
N THR A 275 -28.17 5.95 3.69
CA THR A 275 -28.97 7.20 3.69
C THR A 275 -30.20 7.14 2.82
N LEU A 276 -30.25 6.25 1.82
CA LEU A 276 -31.46 5.95 1.04
C LEU A 276 -32.49 5.15 1.86
N GLU A 277 -32.03 4.24 2.71
CA GLU A 277 -32.87 3.34 3.51
C GLU A 277 -33.30 3.99 4.83
N ARG A 278 -32.38 4.65 5.54
CA ARG A 278 -32.61 5.26 6.86
C ARG A 278 -33.52 6.46 6.73
N LYS A 279 -34.65 6.40 7.45
CA LYS A 279 -35.60 7.50 7.51
C LYS A 279 -35.54 8.25 8.85
N GLN A 280 -35.57 9.57 8.79
CA GLN A 280 -35.80 10.47 9.91
C GLN A 280 -36.73 11.60 9.44
N PHE A 281 -37.57 12.13 10.36
CA PHE A 281 -38.57 13.15 10.02
C PHE A 281 -39.47 12.73 8.84
N GLY A 282 -39.82 11.44 8.78
CA GLY A 282 -40.73 10.85 7.77
C GLY A 282 -40.13 10.63 6.37
N ARG A 283 -38.84 10.90 6.11
CA ARG A 283 -38.21 10.78 4.79
C ARG A 283 -36.78 10.22 4.86
N PRO A 284 -36.23 9.66 3.77
CA PRO A 284 -34.85 9.19 3.73
C PRO A 284 -33.84 10.31 4.07
N LEU A 285 -32.75 9.97 4.75
CA LEU A 285 -31.66 10.92 5.02
C LEU A 285 -31.09 11.55 3.75
N ALA A 286 -31.02 10.76 2.65
CA ALA A 286 -30.57 11.22 1.34
C ALA A 286 -31.41 12.37 0.75
N ALA A 287 -32.61 12.64 1.25
CA ALA A 287 -33.42 13.80 0.86
C ALA A 287 -32.96 15.13 1.50
N ASN A 288 -31.97 15.09 2.40
CA ASN A 288 -31.40 16.26 3.04
C ASN A 288 -30.33 16.90 2.11
N GLN A 289 -30.40 18.22 1.92
CA GLN A 289 -29.45 18.95 1.05
C GLN A 289 -28.00 18.82 1.52
N LEU A 290 -27.73 18.77 2.84
CA LEU A 290 -26.37 18.59 3.38
C LEU A 290 -25.81 17.18 3.08
N ILE A 291 -26.67 16.17 3.02
CA ILE A 291 -26.29 14.81 2.63
C ILE A 291 -25.99 14.77 1.12
N GLN A 292 -26.84 15.38 0.28
CA GLN A 292 -26.62 15.44 -1.18
C GLN A 292 -25.34 16.19 -1.52
N LYS A 293 -25.05 17.30 -0.81
CA LYS A 293 -23.79 18.03 -1.00
C LYS A 293 -22.58 17.15 -0.71
N LYS A 294 -22.58 16.39 0.40
CA LYS A 294 -21.49 15.46 0.72
C LYS A 294 -21.28 14.42 -0.37
N PHE A 295 -22.35 13.86 -0.94
CA PHE A 295 -22.24 12.93 -2.07
C PHE A 295 -21.64 13.58 -3.32
N ALA A 296 -22.00 14.82 -3.64
CA ALA A 296 -21.43 15.53 -4.78
C ALA A 296 -19.92 15.76 -4.61
N ASP A 297 -19.49 16.17 -3.41
CA ASP A 297 -18.06 16.35 -3.09
C ASP A 297 -17.31 15.02 -3.20
N MET A 298 -17.84 13.94 -2.61
CA MET A 298 -17.24 12.62 -2.65
C MET A 298 -17.08 12.10 -4.08
N ALA A 299 -18.13 12.17 -4.89
CA ALA A 299 -18.12 11.69 -6.27
C ALA A 299 -17.06 12.43 -7.11
N ALA A 300 -16.96 13.75 -6.96
CA ALA A 300 -15.97 14.56 -7.66
C ALA A 300 -14.54 14.17 -7.31
N GLU A 301 -14.22 14.06 -6.01
CA GLU A 301 -12.87 13.74 -5.54
C GLU A 301 -12.43 12.31 -5.92
N ILE A 302 -13.35 11.34 -5.84
CA ILE A 302 -13.07 9.95 -6.26
C ILE A 302 -12.80 9.90 -7.77
N ALA A 303 -13.68 10.48 -8.57
CA ALA A 303 -13.57 10.43 -10.02
C ALA A 303 -12.28 11.10 -10.52
N LEU A 304 -11.99 12.31 -10.06
CA LEU A 304 -10.76 13.04 -10.42
C LEU A 304 -9.50 12.32 -9.95
N GLY A 305 -9.52 11.77 -8.73
CA GLY A 305 -8.40 11.01 -8.16
C GLY A 305 -8.09 9.75 -8.99
N LEU A 306 -9.10 8.96 -9.35
CA LEU A 306 -8.94 7.75 -10.16
C LEU A 306 -8.36 8.05 -11.54
N HIS A 307 -8.84 9.11 -12.22
CA HIS A 307 -8.29 9.51 -13.52
C HIS A 307 -6.86 10.05 -13.43
N GLY A 308 -6.52 10.75 -12.33
CA GLY A 308 -5.13 11.11 -12.04
C GLY A 308 -4.24 9.88 -11.87
N CYS A 309 -4.71 8.88 -11.14
CA CYS A 309 -4.00 7.61 -10.93
C CYS A 309 -3.83 6.83 -12.25
N LEU A 310 -4.88 6.75 -13.07
CA LEU A 310 -4.81 6.12 -14.41
C LEU A 310 -3.76 6.83 -15.27
N ARG A 311 -3.79 8.17 -15.33
CA ARG A 311 -2.81 8.94 -16.09
C ARG A 311 -1.37 8.64 -15.63
N LEU A 312 -1.10 8.61 -14.34
CA LEU A 312 0.22 8.28 -13.81
C LEU A 312 0.61 6.83 -14.16
N GLY A 313 -0.32 5.88 -14.09
CA GLY A 313 -0.09 4.48 -14.51
C GLY A 313 0.41 4.40 -15.95
N ARG A 314 -0.31 5.04 -16.87
CA ARG A 314 0.11 5.12 -18.29
C ARG A 314 1.48 5.78 -18.47
N MET A 315 1.79 6.82 -17.70
CA MET A 315 3.10 7.45 -17.75
C MET A 315 4.22 6.53 -17.24
N LYS A 316 3.95 5.73 -16.21
CA LYS A 316 4.92 4.75 -15.68
C LYS A 316 5.17 3.60 -16.66
N GLU A 317 4.16 3.17 -17.40
CA GLU A 317 4.27 2.15 -18.45
C GLU A 317 5.05 2.68 -19.67
N ALA A 318 4.92 3.97 -19.98
CA ALA A 318 5.63 4.61 -21.08
C ALA A 318 7.09 5.00 -20.72
N GLY A 319 7.48 4.95 -19.45
CA GLY A 319 8.83 5.35 -19.04
C GLY A 319 8.97 5.62 -17.54
N HIS A 320 9.84 6.58 -17.19
CA HIS A 320 10.16 6.93 -15.81
C HIS A 320 9.70 8.37 -15.50
N PRO A 321 8.43 8.57 -15.15
CA PRO A 321 7.94 9.91 -14.81
C PRO A 321 8.61 10.42 -13.52
N PRO A 322 8.67 11.76 -13.32
CA PRO A 322 9.16 12.35 -12.09
C PRO A 322 8.46 11.77 -10.85
N VAL A 323 9.24 11.48 -9.81
CA VAL A 323 8.73 10.84 -8.57
C VAL A 323 7.72 11.72 -7.83
N GLU A 324 7.79 13.02 -8.03
CA GLU A 324 6.87 14.02 -7.47
C GLU A 324 5.42 13.79 -7.91
N LEU A 325 5.20 13.24 -9.11
CA LEU A 325 3.85 12.91 -9.58
C LEU A 325 3.20 11.84 -8.70
N THR A 326 3.99 10.86 -8.25
CA THR A 326 3.53 9.86 -7.28
C THR A 326 3.22 10.52 -5.93
N SER A 327 4.04 11.50 -5.50
CA SER A 327 3.79 12.26 -4.27
C SER A 327 2.50 13.08 -4.35
N ILE A 328 2.22 13.72 -5.50
CA ILE A 328 0.97 14.46 -5.74
C ILE A 328 -0.23 13.54 -5.54
N LEU A 329 -0.23 12.37 -6.17
CA LEU A 329 -1.38 11.47 -6.13
C LEU A 329 -1.51 10.75 -4.80
N LYS A 330 -0.40 10.27 -4.20
CA LYS A 330 -0.47 9.66 -2.85
C LYS A 330 -1.03 10.64 -1.84
N ARG A 331 -0.51 11.88 -1.83
CA ARG A 331 -0.98 12.94 -0.93
C ARG A 331 -2.46 13.25 -1.16
N ASN A 332 -2.86 13.49 -2.41
CA ASN A 332 -4.25 13.84 -2.74
C ASN A 332 -5.20 12.69 -2.40
N SER A 333 -4.95 11.48 -2.92
CA SER A 333 -5.87 10.34 -2.75
C SER A 333 -6.04 9.94 -1.29
N CYS A 334 -4.95 9.88 -0.50
CA CYS A 334 -5.04 9.53 0.91
C CYS A 334 -5.80 10.59 1.73
N GLY A 335 -5.50 11.88 1.51
CA GLY A 335 -6.18 12.97 2.22
C GLY A 335 -7.66 13.02 1.88
N LYS A 336 -8.02 12.92 0.59
CA LYS A 336 -9.43 12.93 0.14
C LYS A 336 -10.19 11.68 0.59
N ALA A 337 -9.56 10.50 0.55
CA ALA A 337 -10.18 9.28 1.06
C ALA A 337 -10.49 9.39 2.57
N LEU A 338 -9.58 9.96 3.34
CA LEU A 338 -9.78 10.19 4.78
C LEU A 338 -10.93 11.17 5.03
N ASP A 339 -11.02 12.28 4.29
CA ASP A 339 -12.12 13.23 4.38
C ASP A 339 -13.47 12.57 4.00
N ILE A 340 -13.47 11.74 2.97
CA ILE A 340 -14.65 10.97 2.53
C ILE A 340 -15.08 9.99 3.63
N ALA A 341 -14.16 9.25 4.23
CA ALA A 341 -14.47 8.31 5.31
C ALA A 341 -15.04 9.03 6.55
N ARG A 342 -14.50 10.20 6.92
CA ARG A 342 -15.02 11.04 8.00
C ARG A 342 -16.44 11.53 7.71
N ALA A 343 -16.68 12.02 6.50
CA ALA A 343 -18.00 12.48 6.08
C ALA A 343 -19.02 11.33 6.02
N ALA A 344 -18.63 10.17 5.48
CA ALA A 344 -19.47 8.97 5.44
C ALA A 344 -19.83 8.48 6.84
N ARG A 345 -18.86 8.42 7.76
CA ARG A 345 -19.09 8.07 9.16
C ARG A 345 -20.10 9.01 9.82
N ASP A 346 -19.95 10.32 9.58
CA ASP A 346 -20.87 11.34 10.09
C ASP A 346 -22.31 11.13 9.56
N MET A 347 -22.46 10.80 8.28
CA MET A 347 -23.77 10.55 7.65
C MET A 347 -24.53 9.38 8.25
N LEU A 348 -23.84 8.41 8.86
CA LEU A 348 -24.47 7.27 9.54
C LEU A 348 -24.86 7.61 11.00
N GLY A 349 -24.50 8.76 11.55
CA GLY A 349 -24.78 9.13 12.92
C GLY A 349 -24.18 8.15 13.93
N GLY A 350 -24.97 7.67 14.89
CA GLY A 350 -24.54 6.69 15.90
C GLY A 350 -24.06 5.37 15.30
N ASN A 351 -24.68 4.89 14.23
CA ASN A 351 -24.24 3.68 13.53
C ASN A 351 -22.87 3.83 12.87
N GLY A 352 -22.45 5.05 12.55
CA GLY A 352 -21.11 5.31 12.03
C GLY A 352 -19.98 5.11 13.05
N ILE A 353 -20.29 4.91 14.33
CA ILE A 353 -19.30 4.62 15.37
C ILE A 353 -19.04 3.12 15.52
N SER A 354 -19.96 2.27 15.02
CA SER A 354 -19.81 0.82 15.07
C SER A 354 -18.97 0.31 13.87
N ASP A 355 -18.09 -0.65 14.13
CA ASP A 355 -17.30 -1.32 13.10
C ASP A 355 -18.13 -2.25 12.19
N GLU A 356 -19.35 -2.63 12.63
CA GLU A 356 -20.29 -3.45 11.86
C GLU A 356 -20.68 -2.82 10.52
N PHE A 357 -20.72 -1.48 10.46
CA PHE A 357 -21.04 -0.74 9.23
C PHE A 357 -19.83 -0.54 8.31
N GLY A 358 -18.61 -0.94 8.73
CA GLY A 358 -17.39 -0.94 7.95
C GLY A 358 -16.72 0.43 7.80
N ILE A 359 -17.45 1.54 7.87
CA ILE A 359 -16.92 2.88 7.64
C ILE A 359 -15.95 3.30 8.75
N ALA A 360 -16.25 3.02 10.02
CA ALA A 360 -15.35 3.32 11.14
C ALA A 360 -13.99 2.62 10.98
N ARG A 361 -13.99 1.39 10.49
CA ARG A 361 -12.77 0.62 10.18
C ARG A 361 -11.95 1.29 9.07
N HIS A 362 -12.58 1.69 7.96
CA HIS A 362 -11.91 2.45 6.90
C HIS A 362 -11.36 3.79 7.41
N LEU A 363 -12.10 4.49 8.25
CA LEU A 363 -11.66 5.76 8.82
C LEU A 363 -10.33 5.62 9.57
N VAL A 364 -10.24 4.68 10.54
CA VAL A 364 -9.01 4.50 11.30
C VAL A 364 -7.87 3.89 10.47
N ASN A 365 -8.18 3.07 9.48
CA ASN A 365 -7.19 2.58 8.52
C ASN A 365 -6.62 3.74 7.69
N LEU A 366 -7.44 4.64 7.20
CA LEU A 366 -7.02 5.77 6.38
C LEU A 366 -6.21 6.81 7.14
N GLU A 367 -6.37 6.94 8.47
CA GLU A 367 -5.44 7.72 9.30
C GLU A 367 -4.00 7.16 9.19
N VAL A 368 -3.85 5.82 9.19
CA VAL A 368 -2.53 5.19 8.99
C VAL A 368 -2.04 5.35 7.56
N VAL A 369 -2.93 5.14 6.56
CA VAL A 369 -2.59 5.30 5.13
C VAL A 369 -2.12 6.71 4.80
N ASN A 370 -2.71 7.73 5.43
CA ASN A 370 -2.29 9.12 5.29
C ASN A 370 -0.95 9.42 5.96
N THR A 371 -0.52 8.57 6.92
CA THR A 371 0.68 8.76 7.74
C THR A 371 1.91 8.04 7.19
N TYR A 372 1.79 6.77 6.77
CA TYR A 372 2.93 5.94 6.40
C TYR A 372 3.48 6.20 4.99
N GLU A 373 4.66 5.62 4.69
CA GLU A 373 5.39 5.73 3.42
C GLU A 373 5.59 7.19 2.95
N GLY A 374 5.90 8.05 3.90
CA GLY A 374 5.89 9.49 3.78
C GLY A 374 4.56 10.07 4.24
N THR A 375 4.61 10.90 5.29
CA THR A 375 3.43 11.58 5.80
C THR A 375 2.83 12.51 4.74
N HIS A 376 1.57 12.89 4.94
CA HIS A 376 0.90 13.88 4.10
C HIS A 376 1.73 15.16 3.91
N ASP A 377 2.44 15.59 4.96
CA ASP A 377 3.29 16.79 4.95
C ASP A 377 4.63 16.53 4.26
N ILE A 378 5.27 15.38 4.45
CA ILE A 378 6.49 15.01 3.71
C ILE A 378 6.25 15.05 2.20
N HIS A 379 5.10 14.54 1.72
CA HIS A 379 4.75 14.65 0.30
C HIS A 379 4.54 16.10 -0.14
N ALA A 380 3.96 16.98 0.73
CA ALA A 380 3.86 18.41 0.44
C ALA A 380 5.24 19.04 0.26
N LEU A 381 6.21 18.69 1.12
CA LEU A 381 7.58 19.20 1.03
C LEU A 381 8.32 18.72 -0.23
N ILE A 382 8.13 17.46 -0.63
CA ILE A 382 8.67 16.92 -1.89
C ILE A 382 8.14 17.73 -3.08
N ILE A 383 6.83 17.95 -3.14
CA ILE A 383 6.16 18.70 -4.20
C ILE A 383 6.60 20.18 -4.16
N GLY A 384 6.62 20.78 -2.98
CA GLY A 384 7.02 22.18 -2.77
C GLY A 384 8.45 22.45 -3.26
N ARG A 385 9.38 21.55 -2.94
CA ARG A 385 10.76 21.61 -3.46
C ARG A 385 10.79 21.54 -4.99
N ALA A 386 10.03 20.64 -5.60
CA ALA A 386 10.02 20.53 -7.06
C ALA A 386 9.46 21.79 -7.75
N ILE A 387 8.47 22.43 -7.14
CA ILE A 387 7.86 23.66 -7.67
C ILE A 387 8.78 24.86 -7.49
N THR A 388 9.42 24.99 -6.33
CA THR A 388 10.17 26.20 -5.96
C THR A 388 11.68 26.10 -6.20
N GLY A 389 12.22 24.89 -6.34
CA GLY A 389 13.66 24.61 -6.35
C GLY A 389 14.32 24.72 -4.98
N ILE A 390 13.57 25.01 -3.91
CA ILE A 390 14.10 25.24 -2.55
C ILE A 390 13.67 24.09 -1.63
N ALA A 391 14.66 23.42 -1.00
CA ALA A 391 14.37 22.39 0.00
C ALA A 391 13.87 23.04 1.31
N ALA A 392 12.83 22.44 1.91
CA ALA A 392 12.31 22.89 3.20
C ALA A 392 13.24 22.55 4.37
N PHE A 393 14.08 21.52 4.20
CA PHE A 393 15.12 21.17 5.17
C PHE A 393 16.48 21.53 4.57
N ALA A 394 17.27 22.33 5.30
CA ALA A 394 18.69 22.49 5.02
C ALA A 394 19.45 21.28 5.60
N ASN A 395 20.27 20.62 4.79
CA ASN A 395 21.29 19.70 5.28
C ASN A 395 22.54 20.48 5.65
#